data_7d8d27e411107bc44e6bfea862e7f2eb
#
_entry.id   7d8d27e411107bc44e6bfea862e7f2eb
#
_cell.length_a   1.000
_cell.length_b   1.000
_cell.length_c   1.000
_cell.angle_alpha   90.00
_cell.angle_beta   90.00
_cell.angle_gamma   90.00
#
_symmetry.space_group_name_H-M   'P 1'
#
loop_
_entity.id
_entity.type
_entity.pdbx_description
1 polymer ?
#
loop_
_entity_poly.entity_id
_entity_poly.type
_entity_poly.pdbx_seq_one_letter_code
_entity_poly.pdbx_strand_id
1 'polypeptide(L)'
;MNTKAKTLRKEILKTIEKGSTIYSDEWNYGNLSRWYQHAYVYHCYGVYARGNVYTNSIEGFWSILKRGIIGVYHRVSKKHLQKYVDEFVFRYNTRKLSLQNVFDYVLSNSHHRLTYKDLTYAYEKTKV
;
A
#
# COMPACT_ATOMS: atom_id res chain seq x y z
N MET A 1 -2.25 -12.82 10.50
CA MET A 1 -2.44 -12.64 9.06
C MET A 1 -1.70 -13.76 8.37
N ASN A 2 -2.30 -14.44 7.42
CA ASN A 2 -1.65 -15.56 6.75
C ASN A 2 -0.92 -15.06 5.50
N THR A 3 0.39 -15.16 5.49
CA THR A 3 1.28 -14.72 4.40
C THR A 3 1.54 -15.80 3.34
N LYS A 4 0.71 -16.87 3.31
CA LYS A 4 0.88 -17.94 2.30
C LYS A 4 0.71 -17.36 0.89
N ALA A 5 1.50 -17.86 -0.06
CA ALA A 5 1.48 -17.45 -1.47
C ALA A 5 0.07 -17.40 -2.08
N LYS A 6 -0.81 -18.34 -1.72
CA LYS A 6 -2.21 -18.39 -2.19
C LYS A 6 -3.01 -17.15 -1.74
N THR A 7 -2.81 -16.69 -0.50
CA THR A 7 -3.52 -15.51 0.05
C THR A 7 -3.04 -14.24 -0.62
N LEU A 8 -1.72 -14.06 -0.71
CA LEU A 8 -1.11 -12.89 -1.36
C LEU A 8 -1.50 -12.79 -2.83
N ARG A 9 -1.42 -13.91 -3.57
CA ARG A 9 -1.84 -13.96 -4.97
C ARG A 9 -3.31 -13.56 -5.17
N LYS A 10 -4.21 -14.00 -4.27
CA LYS A 10 -5.64 -13.63 -4.34
C LYS A 10 -5.82 -12.11 -4.22
N GLU A 11 -5.12 -11.47 -3.30
CA GLU A 11 -5.19 -10.02 -3.12
C GLU A 11 -4.56 -9.27 -4.31
N ILE A 12 -3.44 -9.75 -4.84
CA ILE A 12 -2.81 -9.19 -6.04
C ILE A 12 -3.77 -9.23 -7.23
N LEU A 13 -4.38 -10.39 -7.49
CA LEU A 13 -5.34 -10.57 -8.60
C LEU A 13 -6.61 -9.73 -8.47
N LYS A 14 -6.97 -9.36 -7.24
CA LYS A 14 -8.12 -8.49 -6.96
C LYS A 14 -7.80 -7.01 -7.15
N THR A 15 -6.57 -6.61 -6.87
CA THR A 15 -6.19 -5.19 -6.73
C THR A 15 -5.44 -4.65 -7.95
N ILE A 16 -4.67 -5.51 -8.63
CA ILE A 16 -3.80 -5.09 -9.73
C ILE A 16 -4.39 -5.56 -11.05
N GLU A 17 -4.43 -4.65 -12.02
CA GLU A 17 -4.88 -4.93 -13.39
C GLU A 17 -3.97 -5.97 -14.07
N LYS A 18 -4.59 -6.96 -14.74
CA LYS A 18 -3.85 -8.00 -15.46
C LYS A 18 -3.03 -7.39 -16.60
N GLY A 19 -1.84 -7.94 -16.82
CA GLY A 19 -0.89 -7.40 -17.80
C GLY A 19 0.08 -6.36 -17.24
N SER A 20 -0.17 -5.85 -16.02
CA SER A 20 0.75 -4.92 -15.35
C SER A 20 2.11 -5.57 -15.07
N THR A 21 3.15 -4.74 -14.94
CA THR A 21 4.48 -5.17 -14.50
C THR A 21 4.53 -5.15 -12.97
N ILE A 22 4.94 -6.27 -12.35
CA ILE A 22 5.11 -6.40 -10.91
C ILE A 22 6.58 -6.68 -10.61
N TYR A 23 7.13 -5.88 -9.71
CA TYR A 23 8.46 -6.10 -9.13
C TYR A 23 8.31 -6.57 -7.70
N SER A 24 9.05 -7.60 -7.30
CA SER A 24 9.04 -8.14 -5.94
C SER A 24 10.44 -8.51 -5.46
N ASP A 25 10.52 -8.87 -4.19
CA ASP A 25 11.66 -9.58 -3.60
C ASP A 25 11.65 -11.07 -4.00
N GLU A 26 12.57 -11.84 -3.44
CA GLU A 26 12.71 -13.29 -3.67
C GLU A 26 11.59 -14.14 -3.06
N TRP A 27 10.61 -13.53 -2.39
CA TRP A 27 9.54 -14.28 -1.75
C TRP A 27 8.64 -14.99 -2.77
N ASN A 28 8.19 -16.17 -2.44
CA ASN A 28 7.32 -16.95 -3.32
C ASN A 28 5.87 -16.44 -3.29
N TYR A 29 5.51 -15.63 -4.27
CA TYR A 29 4.13 -15.15 -4.48
C TYR A 29 3.26 -16.12 -5.31
N GLY A 30 3.76 -17.32 -5.62
CA GLY A 30 3.16 -18.24 -6.55
C GLY A 30 3.43 -17.83 -8.00
N ASN A 31 2.85 -18.53 -8.96
CA ASN A 31 3.09 -18.25 -10.38
C ASN A 31 2.33 -16.98 -10.82
N LEU A 32 2.89 -15.80 -10.58
CA LEU A 32 2.34 -14.52 -11.03
C LEU A 32 2.55 -14.29 -12.53
N SER A 33 3.58 -14.87 -13.11
CA SER A 33 3.94 -14.71 -14.53
C SER A 33 2.84 -15.14 -15.51
N ARG A 34 1.84 -15.88 -15.02
CA ARG A 34 0.65 -16.24 -15.84
C ARG A 34 -0.25 -15.04 -16.15
N TRP A 35 -0.24 -14.01 -15.29
CA TRP A 35 -1.17 -12.87 -15.38
C TRP A 35 -0.46 -11.52 -15.49
N TYR A 36 0.83 -11.47 -15.13
CA TYR A 36 1.63 -10.25 -14.99
C TYR A 36 3.01 -10.42 -15.59
N GLN A 37 3.62 -9.32 -16.01
CA GLN A 37 5.05 -9.27 -16.27
C GLN A 37 5.77 -9.20 -14.90
N HIS A 38 6.19 -10.35 -14.37
CA HIS A 38 6.75 -10.46 -13.04
C HIS A 38 8.27 -10.58 -13.10
N ALA A 39 8.96 -9.66 -12.43
CA ALA A 39 10.40 -9.72 -12.20
C ALA A 39 10.71 -9.53 -10.71
N TYR A 40 11.83 -10.08 -10.26
CA TYR A 40 12.21 -10.04 -8.85
C TYR A 40 13.71 -9.80 -8.68
N VAL A 41 14.07 -9.27 -7.51
CA VAL A 41 15.46 -9.03 -7.07
C VAL A 41 15.78 -9.93 -5.88
N TYR A 42 17.04 -10.36 -5.80
CA TYR A 42 17.53 -11.21 -4.72
C TYR A 42 18.26 -10.37 -3.67
N HIS A 43 17.55 -9.93 -2.63
CA HIS A 43 18.13 -9.16 -1.52
C HIS A 43 19.12 -9.99 -0.70
N CYS A 44 18.90 -11.30 -0.57
CA CYS A 44 19.80 -12.20 0.13
C CYS A 44 21.22 -12.27 -0.47
N TYR A 45 21.39 -11.93 -1.75
CA TYR A 45 22.69 -11.84 -2.42
C TYR A 45 23.22 -10.38 -2.52
N GLY A 46 22.63 -9.44 -1.79
CA GLY A 46 23.02 -8.02 -1.84
C GLY A 46 22.60 -7.31 -3.15
N VAL A 47 21.73 -7.92 -3.96
CA VAL A 47 21.22 -7.33 -5.20
C VAL A 47 19.95 -6.56 -4.89
N TYR A 48 20.07 -5.24 -4.75
CA TYR A 48 18.94 -4.34 -4.45
C TYR A 48 18.27 -3.77 -5.70
N ALA A 49 18.91 -3.86 -6.84
CA ALA A 49 18.38 -3.44 -8.13
C ALA A 49 18.98 -4.27 -9.27
N ARG A 50 18.19 -4.58 -10.29
CA ARG A 50 18.61 -5.24 -11.53
C ARG A 50 18.04 -4.48 -12.72
N GLY A 51 18.83 -3.53 -13.24
CA GLY A 51 18.34 -2.58 -14.23
C GLY A 51 17.18 -1.74 -13.67
N ASN A 52 16.03 -1.80 -14.30
CA ASN A 52 14.82 -1.07 -13.86
C ASN A 52 14.00 -1.83 -12.79
N VAL A 53 14.43 -3.02 -12.37
CA VAL A 53 13.72 -3.83 -11.36
C VAL A 53 14.30 -3.50 -9.99
N TYR A 54 13.49 -2.90 -9.12
CA TYR A 54 13.88 -2.54 -7.74
C TYR A 54 12.66 -2.45 -6.83
N THR A 55 12.87 -2.72 -5.55
CA THR A 55 11.82 -2.67 -4.51
C THR A 55 12.02 -1.53 -3.50
N ASN A 56 13.09 -0.73 -3.67
CA ASN A 56 13.49 0.34 -2.73
C ASN A 56 12.37 1.35 -2.44
N SER A 57 11.54 1.67 -3.43
CA SER A 57 10.44 2.63 -3.26
C SER A 57 9.39 2.13 -2.28
N ILE A 58 9.00 0.86 -2.37
CA ILE A 58 8.01 0.27 -1.46
C ILE A 58 8.61 0.03 -0.07
N GLU A 59 9.89 -0.33 0.02
CA GLU A 59 10.60 -0.45 1.30
C GLU A 59 10.70 0.91 2.00
N GLY A 60 11.02 1.96 1.26
CA GLY A 60 11.01 3.35 1.76
C GLY A 60 9.63 3.76 2.27
N PHE A 61 8.56 3.42 1.55
CA PHE A 61 7.19 3.66 2.01
C PHE A 61 6.88 2.93 3.31
N TRP A 62 7.23 1.63 3.43
CA TRP A 62 7.02 0.87 4.67
C TRP A 62 7.81 1.44 5.85
N SER A 63 9.00 1.94 5.60
CA SER A 63 9.82 2.62 6.62
C SER A 63 9.14 3.90 7.13
N ILE A 64 8.59 4.72 6.25
CA ILE A 64 7.85 5.94 6.60
C ILE A 64 6.59 5.59 7.40
N LEU A 65 5.80 4.62 6.94
CA LEU A 65 4.59 4.16 7.62
C LEU A 65 4.90 3.67 9.05
N LYS A 66 5.92 2.80 9.20
CA LYS A 66 6.33 2.28 10.51
C LYS A 66 6.75 3.40 11.46
N ARG A 67 7.56 4.36 11.00
CA ARG A 67 7.97 5.52 11.80
C ARG A 67 6.79 6.39 12.21
N GLY A 68 5.83 6.61 11.30
CA GLY A 68 4.63 7.36 11.61
C GLY A 68 3.75 6.66 12.66
N ILE A 69 3.54 5.35 12.52
CA ILE A 69 2.75 4.58 13.50
C ILE A 69 3.43 4.60 14.88
N ILE A 70 4.75 4.39 14.96
CA ILE A 70 5.47 4.32 16.23
C ILE A 70 5.66 5.72 16.82
N GLY A 71 6.07 6.71 16.02
CA GLY A 71 6.49 8.04 16.51
C GLY A 71 5.34 9.03 16.69
N VAL A 72 4.27 8.91 15.91
CA VAL A 72 3.15 9.86 15.93
C VAL A 72 1.91 9.28 16.59
N TYR A 73 1.49 8.09 16.13
CA TYR A 73 0.24 7.50 16.61
C TYR A 73 0.43 6.56 17.80
N HIS A 74 1.66 6.13 18.09
CA HIS A 74 2.08 5.21 19.14
C HIS A 74 1.37 3.84 19.09
N ARG A 75 0.05 3.83 18.86
CA ARG A 75 -0.78 2.64 18.71
C ARG A 75 -1.86 2.83 17.65
N VAL A 76 -2.06 1.81 16.83
CA VAL A 76 -3.13 1.74 15.84
C VAL A 76 -3.88 0.44 16.01
N SER A 77 -5.20 0.48 16.18
CA SER A 77 -6.02 -0.72 16.24
C SER A 77 -6.12 -1.38 14.87
N LYS A 78 -6.21 -2.71 14.85
CA LYS A 78 -6.42 -3.46 13.60
C LYS A 78 -7.66 -3.00 12.83
N LYS A 79 -8.70 -2.57 13.56
CA LYS A 79 -9.96 -2.04 13.03
C LYS A 79 -9.75 -0.82 12.14
N HIS A 80 -8.83 0.07 12.50
CA HIS A 80 -8.61 1.34 11.82
C HIS A 80 -7.31 1.38 11.01
N LEU A 81 -6.52 0.31 11.01
CA LEU A 81 -5.22 0.26 10.35
C LEU A 81 -5.29 0.69 8.88
N GLN A 82 -6.33 0.27 8.14
CA GLN A 82 -6.47 0.64 6.73
C GLN A 82 -6.55 2.15 6.54
N LYS A 83 -7.28 2.88 7.39
CA LYS A 83 -7.39 4.34 7.30
C LYS A 83 -6.03 5.05 7.43
N TYR A 84 -5.17 4.54 8.31
CA TYR A 84 -3.80 5.06 8.44
C TYR A 84 -2.93 4.72 7.23
N VAL A 85 -3.06 3.51 6.72
CA VAL A 85 -2.35 3.13 5.47
C VAL A 85 -2.78 4.04 4.33
N ASP A 86 -4.08 4.30 4.16
CA ASP A 86 -4.63 5.17 3.12
C ASP A 86 -4.12 6.60 3.24
N GLU A 87 -4.02 7.15 4.47
CA GLU A 87 -3.43 8.46 4.73
C GLU A 87 -1.97 8.51 4.27
N PHE A 88 -1.16 7.52 4.66
CA PHE A 88 0.25 7.48 4.26
C PHE A 88 0.43 7.28 2.75
N VAL A 89 -0.41 6.48 2.11
CA VAL A 89 -0.44 6.30 0.65
C VAL A 89 -0.76 7.63 -0.04
N PHE A 90 -1.78 8.35 0.44
CA PHE A 90 -2.12 9.67 -0.07
C PHE A 90 -0.92 10.64 0.03
N ARG A 91 -0.35 10.80 1.22
CA ARG A 91 0.82 11.66 1.46
C ARG A 91 2.01 11.28 0.58
N TYR A 92 2.27 10.00 0.44
CA TYR A 92 3.38 9.51 -0.40
C TYR A 92 3.15 9.81 -1.88
N ASN A 93 1.95 9.63 -2.39
CA ASN A 93 1.62 9.87 -3.78
C ASN A 93 1.57 11.36 -4.14
N THR A 94 1.16 12.21 -3.20
CA THR A 94 1.08 13.67 -3.40
C THR A 94 2.36 14.43 -3.03
N ARG A 95 3.40 13.76 -2.53
CA ARG A 95 4.63 14.40 -2.00
C ARG A 95 5.37 15.32 -2.97
N LYS A 96 5.12 15.20 -4.27
CA LYS A 96 5.73 16.05 -5.31
C LYS A 96 4.85 17.22 -5.72
N LEU A 97 3.63 17.28 -5.23
CA LEU A 97 2.70 18.39 -5.52
C LEU A 97 2.99 19.57 -4.58
N SER A 98 2.65 20.77 -5.01
CA SER A 98 2.66 21.94 -4.14
C SER A 98 1.61 21.79 -3.03
N LEU A 99 1.82 22.47 -1.90
CA LEU A 99 0.84 22.47 -0.79
C LEU A 99 -0.54 22.96 -1.25
N GLN A 100 -0.57 23.99 -2.12
CA GLN A 100 -1.83 24.51 -2.69
C GLN A 100 -2.57 23.43 -3.48
N ASN A 101 -1.88 22.72 -4.37
CA ASN A 101 -2.48 21.66 -5.16
C ASN A 101 -3.01 20.50 -4.30
N VAL A 102 -2.29 20.14 -3.23
CA VAL A 102 -2.75 19.12 -2.28
C VAL A 102 -4.00 19.59 -1.53
N PHE A 103 -4.03 20.86 -1.11
CA PHE A 103 -5.17 21.46 -0.42
C PHE A 103 -6.40 21.49 -1.32
N ASP A 104 -6.26 21.98 -2.54
CA ASP A 104 -7.37 22.05 -3.53
C ASP A 104 -7.90 20.65 -3.87
N TYR A 105 -7.00 19.66 -3.99
CA TYR A 105 -7.38 18.26 -4.19
C TYR A 105 -8.20 17.71 -3.02
N VAL A 106 -7.79 17.96 -1.78
CA VAL A 106 -8.52 17.52 -0.59
C VAL A 106 -9.88 18.19 -0.51
N LEU A 107 -9.97 19.51 -0.74
CA LEU A 107 -11.23 20.24 -0.73
C LEU A 107 -12.20 19.75 -1.80
N SER A 108 -11.73 19.57 -3.03
CA SER A 108 -12.57 19.10 -4.15
C SER A 108 -13.12 17.70 -3.96
N ASN A 109 -12.49 16.90 -3.10
CA ASN A 109 -12.93 15.54 -2.78
C ASN A 109 -13.64 15.40 -1.41
N SER A 110 -13.83 16.51 -0.69
CA SER A 110 -14.49 16.54 0.62
C SER A 110 -16.01 16.71 0.52
N HIS A 111 -16.67 15.81 -0.20
CA HIS A 111 -18.12 15.92 -0.48
C HIS A 111 -19.02 15.36 0.62
N HIS A 112 -18.47 14.61 1.57
CA HIS A 112 -19.26 13.93 2.60
C HIS A 112 -18.92 14.42 4.00
N ARG A 113 -19.96 14.70 4.79
CA ARG A 113 -19.80 14.97 6.22
C ARG A 113 -19.42 13.68 6.94
N LEU A 114 -18.25 13.68 7.57
CA LEU A 114 -17.86 12.59 8.47
C LEU A 114 -18.57 12.77 9.81
N THR A 115 -19.44 11.82 10.16
CA THR A 115 -20.10 11.82 11.49
C THR A 115 -19.27 11.03 12.51
N TYR A 116 -19.48 11.30 13.80
CA TYR A 116 -18.85 10.52 14.86
C TYR A 116 -19.17 9.02 14.76
N LYS A 117 -20.40 8.71 14.34
CA LYS A 117 -20.83 7.34 14.08
C LYS A 117 -19.99 6.68 12.99
N ASP A 118 -19.75 7.35 11.86
CA ASP A 118 -18.92 6.83 10.77
C ASP A 118 -17.47 6.65 11.20
N LEU A 119 -16.96 7.56 12.05
CA LEU A 119 -15.60 7.48 12.57
C LEU A 119 -15.41 6.30 13.53
N THR A 120 -16.39 6.00 14.36
CA THR A 120 -16.31 4.98 15.42
C THR A 120 -16.81 3.61 15.00
N TYR A 121 -17.67 3.54 13.97
CA TYR A 121 -18.14 2.24 13.47
C TYR A 121 -16.98 1.45 12.88
N ALA A 122 -16.98 0.14 13.18
CA ALA A 122 -16.09 -0.78 12.52
C ALA A 122 -16.36 -0.76 11.03
N TYR A 123 -15.32 -0.71 10.23
CA TYR A 123 -15.40 -1.00 8.81
C TYR A 123 -15.93 -2.44 8.67
N GLU A 124 -17.21 -2.60 8.73
CA GLU A 124 -17.84 -3.86 8.37
C GLU A 124 -17.65 -4.02 6.87
N LYS A 125 -17.01 -5.13 6.52
CA LYS A 125 -16.73 -5.55 5.16
C LYS A 125 -17.89 -5.18 4.25
N THR A 126 -17.70 -4.23 3.36
CA THR A 126 -18.55 -4.10 2.19
C THR A 126 -18.43 -5.43 1.45
N LYS A 127 -19.44 -6.27 1.62
CA LYS A 127 -19.62 -7.47 0.80
C LYS A 127 -19.86 -6.96 -0.61
N VAL A 128 -18.90 -7.16 -1.50
CA VAL A 128 -19.11 -7.23 -2.94
C VAL A 128 -18.72 -8.62 -3.37
#